data_0984535e859500e95c7240daa1033451
#
_entry.id   0984535e859500e95c7240daa1033451
#
_cell.length_a   1.000
_cell.length_b   1.000
_cell.length_c   1.000
_cell.angle_alpha   90.00
_cell.angle_beta   90.00
_cell.angle_gamma   90.00
#
_symmetry.space_group_name_H-M   'P 1'
#
loop_
_entity.id
_entity.type
_entity.pdbx_description
1 polymer ?
#
loop_
_entity_poly.entity_id
_entity_poly.type
_entity_poly.pdbx_seq_one_letter_code
_entity_poly.pdbx_strand_id
1 'polypeptide(L)'
;MLFRAGGERFALPLASVAVVVPPDPPFAHVPRTAPPVLGAMGLRGRVVAVVEMAPLLGLPGGKLPPGGGQVLVLERERRALGFLVDGVMGVEPIDPPATAGDGLPVKGLSVVRGSPVGILDPDALAAAAERLFRGRAG
;
A
#
# COMPACT_ATOMS: atom_id res chain seq x y z
N MET A 1 1.13 12.08 0.86
CA MET A 1 2.38 11.34 1.12
C MET A 1 2.88 10.72 -0.17
N LEU A 2 4.09 11.05 -0.53
CA LEU A 2 4.74 10.58 -1.74
C LEU A 2 5.66 9.41 -1.39
N PHE A 3 5.57 8.32 -2.14
CA PHE A 3 6.39 7.13 -1.89
C PHE A 3 6.71 6.42 -3.21
N ARG A 4 7.63 5.47 -3.13
CA ARG A 4 8.02 4.66 -4.27
C ARG A 4 7.62 3.21 -4.02
N ALA A 5 7.05 2.57 -5.03
CA ALA A 5 6.68 1.15 -5.00
C ALA A 5 6.94 0.55 -6.37
N GLY A 6 7.64 -0.59 -6.41
CA GLY A 6 8.00 -1.21 -7.68
C GLY A 6 8.84 -0.32 -8.59
N GLY A 7 9.61 0.59 -8.02
CA GLY A 7 10.44 1.54 -8.76
C GLY A 7 9.70 2.75 -9.30
N GLU A 8 8.39 2.85 -9.13
CA GLU A 8 7.59 3.97 -9.62
C GLU A 8 7.06 4.81 -8.47
N ARG A 9 6.65 6.03 -8.76
CA ARG A 9 6.20 6.99 -7.75
C ARG A 9 4.69 7.01 -7.64
N PHE A 10 4.21 7.02 -6.39
CA PHE A 10 2.79 7.09 -6.07
C PHE A 10 2.55 8.03 -4.91
N ALA A 11 1.31 8.42 -4.73
CA ALA A 11 0.93 9.28 -3.62
C ALA A 11 -0.42 8.86 -3.05
N LEU A 12 -0.53 8.98 -1.73
CA LEU A 12 -1.77 8.80 -0.97
C LEU A 12 -2.04 10.08 -0.19
N PRO A 13 -3.32 10.40 0.07
CA PRO A 13 -3.63 11.48 1.00
C PRO A 13 -2.98 11.19 2.35
N LEU A 14 -2.32 12.19 2.93
CA LEU A 14 -1.64 12.01 4.21
C LEU A 14 -2.60 11.50 5.28
N ALA A 15 -3.83 12.00 5.28
CA ALA A 15 -4.84 11.61 6.26
C ALA A 15 -5.23 10.14 6.19
N SER A 16 -4.97 9.44 5.07
CA SER A 16 -5.31 8.03 4.93
C SER A 16 -4.27 7.11 5.55
N VAL A 17 -3.08 7.61 5.86
CA VAL A 17 -1.99 6.81 6.40
C VAL A 17 -1.92 7.03 7.90
N ALA A 18 -2.16 5.98 8.68
CA ALA A 18 -2.12 6.07 10.13
C ALA A 18 -0.69 6.19 10.65
N VAL A 19 0.21 5.37 10.11
CA VAL A 19 1.61 5.37 10.54
C VAL A 19 2.46 4.70 9.46
N VAL A 20 3.74 5.05 9.43
CA VAL A 20 4.76 4.40 8.60
C VAL A 20 5.74 3.71 9.54
N VAL A 21 5.97 2.43 9.34
CA VAL A 21 6.85 1.65 10.20
C VAL A 21 7.80 0.81 9.36
N PRO A 22 8.97 0.45 9.93
CA PRO A 22 9.83 -0.52 9.23
C PRO A 22 9.15 -1.90 9.23
N PRO A 23 9.40 -2.73 8.22
CA PRO A 23 8.92 -4.09 8.24
C PRO A 23 9.62 -4.88 9.35
N ASP A 24 8.91 -5.83 9.92
CA ASP A 24 9.42 -6.66 11.01
C ASP A 24 9.32 -8.14 10.60
N PRO A 25 10.19 -8.59 9.67
CA PRO A 25 10.20 -9.99 9.27
C PRO A 25 10.80 -10.88 10.34
N PRO A 26 10.51 -12.20 10.34
CA PRO A 26 9.59 -12.85 9.41
C PRO A 26 8.12 -12.53 9.74
N PHE A 27 7.30 -12.42 8.68
CA PHE A 27 5.88 -12.22 8.88
C PHE A 27 5.21 -13.54 9.23
N ALA A 28 4.25 -13.49 10.16
CA ALA A 28 3.48 -14.66 10.53
C ALA A 28 2.57 -15.08 9.37
N HIS A 29 2.51 -16.37 9.10
CA HIS A 29 1.65 -16.88 8.04
C HIS A 29 0.17 -16.62 8.35
N VAL A 30 -0.55 -16.08 7.37
CA VAL A 30 -1.99 -15.89 7.45
C VAL A 30 -2.64 -16.98 6.59
N PRO A 31 -3.43 -17.88 7.20
CA PRO A 31 -4.05 -18.97 6.44
C PRO A 31 -4.98 -18.47 5.36
N ARG A 32 -5.10 -19.25 4.28
CA ARG A 32 -6.00 -18.99 3.16
C ARG A 32 -5.70 -17.70 2.42
N THR A 33 -4.43 -17.32 2.38
CA THR A 33 -3.99 -16.17 1.59
C THR A 33 -2.93 -16.63 0.61
N ALA A 34 -2.76 -15.83 -0.41
CA ALA A 34 -1.77 -16.06 -1.45
C ALA A 34 -1.01 -14.76 -1.72
N PRO A 35 0.15 -14.81 -2.38
CA PRO A 35 0.79 -13.58 -2.80
C PRO A 35 -0.21 -12.67 -3.53
N PRO A 36 -0.17 -11.35 -3.32
CA PRO A 36 0.90 -10.58 -2.68
C PRO A 36 0.78 -10.40 -1.16
N VAL A 37 -0.04 -11.21 -0.44
CA VAL A 37 -0.07 -11.16 1.02
C VAL A 37 1.25 -11.73 1.54
N LEU A 38 1.98 -10.91 2.31
CA LEU A 38 3.26 -11.32 2.89
C LEU A 38 3.07 -12.03 4.22
N GLY A 39 2.02 -11.69 4.96
CA GLY A 39 1.74 -12.27 6.27
C GLY A 39 1.26 -11.21 7.23
N ALA A 40 1.50 -11.43 8.52
CA ALA A 40 1.10 -10.50 9.57
C ALA A 40 2.28 -10.12 10.44
N MET A 41 2.24 -8.92 10.97
CA MET A 41 3.23 -8.44 11.93
C MET A 41 2.51 -7.80 13.13
N GLY A 42 3.20 -7.75 14.27
CA GLY A 42 2.68 -7.05 15.43
C GLY A 42 3.07 -5.58 15.40
N LEU A 43 2.15 -4.73 15.79
CA LEU A 43 2.39 -3.30 15.91
C LEU A 43 1.64 -2.78 17.12
N ARG A 44 2.36 -2.44 18.18
CA ARG A 44 1.79 -1.86 19.41
C ARG A 44 0.62 -2.68 19.96
N GLY A 45 0.80 -4.01 20.04
CA GLY A 45 -0.23 -4.90 20.55
C GLY A 45 -1.34 -5.24 19.58
N ARG A 46 -1.25 -4.75 18.34
CA ARG A 46 -2.22 -5.06 17.29
C ARG A 46 -1.58 -5.93 16.22
N VAL A 47 -2.39 -6.68 15.52
CA VAL A 47 -1.96 -7.49 14.39
C VAL A 47 -2.27 -6.72 13.11
N VAL A 48 -1.26 -6.55 12.27
CA VAL A 48 -1.40 -5.87 10.98
C VAL A 48 -1.09 -6.86 9.87
N ALA A 49 -2.04 -7.05 8.97
CA ALA A 49 -1.81 -7.85 7.78
C ALA A 49 -0.99 -7.03 6.78
N VAL A 50 0.08 -7.60 6.27
CA VAL A 50 1.01 -6.90 5.38
C VAL A 50 0.89 -7.46 3.97
N VAL A 51 0.67 -6.56 3.03
CA VAL A 51 0.50 -6.85 1.61
C VAL A 51 1.57 -6.10 0.83
N GLU A 52 2.12 -6.73 -0.18
CA GLU A 52 3.04 -6.05 -1.08
C GLU A 52 2.26 -5.08 -1.97
N MET A 53 2.67 -3.80 -1.98
CA MET A 53 1.93 -2.75 -2.69
C MET A 53 2.01 -2.91 -4.21
N ALA A 54 3.19 -3.17 -4.75
CA ALA A 54 3.43 -3.13 -6.19
C ALA A 54 2.47 -3.99 -7.02
N PRO A 55 2.20 -5.25 -6.67
CA PRO A 55 1.26 -6.06 -7.46
C PRO A 55 -0.16 -5.51 -7.48
N LEU A 56 -0.59 -4.83 -6.42
CA LEU A 56 -1.92 -4.20 -6.38
C LEU A 56 -2.02 -3.04 -7.37
N LEU A 57 -0.88 -2.50 -7.80
CA LEU A 57 -0.80 -1.39 -8.73
C LEU A 57 -0.46 -1.85 -10.15
N GLY A 58 -0.46 -3.17 -10.39
CA GLY A 58 -0.16 -3.72 -11.70
C GLY A 58 1.33 -3.86 -12.00
N LEU A 59 2.18 -3.77 -10.98
CA LEU A 59 3.62 -3.85 -11.13
C LEU A 59 4.14 -5.21 -10.66
N PRO A 60 5.31 -5.64 -11.14
CA PRO A 60 5.91 -6.89 -10.65
C PRO A 60 6.19 -6.84 -9.15
N GLY A 61 5.99 -7.97 -8.49
CA GLY A 61 6.27 -8.13 -7.09
C GLY A 61 7.18 -9.32 -6.83
N GLY A 62 7.26 -9.73 -5.55
CA GLY A 62 8.03 -10.89 -5.15
C GLY A 62 9.48 -10.60 -4.79
N LYS A 63 9.91 -9.35 -4.89
CA LYS A 63 11.26 -8.94 -4.49
C LYS A 63 11.17 -7.97 -3.33
N LEU A 64 11.99 -8.21 -2.31
CA LEU A 64 12.10 -7.25 -1.22
C LEU A 64 12.80 -5.98 -1.72
N PRO A 65 12.29 -4.81 -1.34
CA PRO A 65 12.96 -3.55 -1.71
C PRO A 65 14.37 -3.47 -1.12
N PRO A 66 15.28 -2.74 -1.77
CA PRO A 66 16.57 -2.45 -1.16
C PRO A 66 16.39 -1.80 0.20
N GLY A 67 17.13 -2.28 1.19
CA GLY A 67 17.00 -1.79 2.55
C GLY A 67 15.78 -2.31 3.31
N GLY A 68 15.00 -3.23 2.71
CA GLY A 68 13.83 -3.84 3.35
C GLY A 68 12.52 -3.09 3.13
N GLY A 69 12.56 -1.84 2.70
CA GLY A 69 11.35 -1.05 2.46
C GLY A 69 10.73 -0.46 3.71
N GLN A 70 9.50 -0.01 3.58
CA GLN A 70 8.69 0.53 4.67
C GLN A 70 7.26 0.05 4.54
N VAL A 71 6.54 0.00 5.65
CA VAL A 71 5.14 -0.42 5.67
C VAL A 71 4.27 0.81 5.95
N LEU A 72 3.37 1.11 5.01
CA LEU A 72 2.35 2.13 5.20
C LEU A 72 1.14 1.45 5.83
N VAL A 73 0.73 1.90 7.00
CA VAL A 73 -0.41 1.31 7.71
C VAL A 73 -1.63 2.18 7.50
N LEU A 74 -2.67 1.61 6.90
CA LEU A 74 -3.96 2.26 6.71
C LEU A 74 -4.98 1.59 7.62
N GLU A 75 -5.70 2.40 8.39
CA GLU A 75 -6.75 1.88 9.25
C GLU A 75 -8.10 2.07 8.58
N ARG A 76 -8.85 0.96 8.49
CA ARG A 76 -10.18 0.93 7.89
C ARG A 76 -11.10 0.22 8.86
N GLU A 77 -12.06 0.97 9.38
CA GLU A 77 -13.02 0.45 10.36
C GLU A 77 -12.29 -0.20 11.54
N ARG A 78 -12.30 -1.53 11.60
CA ARG A 78 -11.66 -2.27 12.68
C ARG A 78 -10.40 -3.00 12.26
N ARG A 79 -9.93 -2.74 11.04
CA ARG A 79 -8.77 -3.42 10.48
C ARG A 79 -7.63 -2.47 10.23
N ALA A 80 -6.43 -2.96 10.46
CA ALA A 80 -5.23 -2.28 10.05
C ALA A 80 -4.60 -3.09 8.93
N LEU A 81 -4.37 -2.43 7.80
CA LEU A 81 -3.72 -3.03 6.63
C LEU A 81 -2.38 -2.36 6.43
N GLY A 82 -1.33 -3.16 6.31
CA GLY A 82 0.01 -2.68 6.01
C GLY A 82 0.34 -2.92 4.56
N PHE A 83 0.94 -1.95 3.91
CA PHE A 83 1.36 -2.05 2.52
C PHE A 83 2.87 -1.84 2.44
N LEU A 84 3.58 -2.88 2.01
CA LEU A 84 5.03 -2.79 1.86
C LEU A 84 5.37 -2.01 0.59
N VAL A 85 6.15 -0.96 0.75
CA VAL A 85 6.61 -0.10 -0.35
C VAL A 85 8.13 -0.01 -0.32
N ASP A 86 8.72 0.53 -1.39
CA ASP A 86 10.18 0.70 -1.46
C ASP A 86 10.67 1.73 -0.43
N GLY A 87 9.95 2.83 -0.30
CA GLY A 87 10.28 3.86 0.67
C GLY A 87 9.43 5.11 0.51
N VAL A 88 9.24 5.80 1.62
CA VAL A 88 8.54 7.08 1.65
C VAL A 88 9.52 8.18 1.23
N MET A 89 9.08 9.05 0.33
CA MET A 89 9.89 10.14 -0.19
C MET A 89 9.63 11.46 0.51
N GLY A 90 8.44 11.63 1.09
CA GLY A 90 8.09 12.85 1.81
C GLY A 90 6.62 13.18 1.69
N VAL A 91 6.29 14.38 2.17
CA VAL A 91 4.93 14.93 2.09
C VAL A 91 5.01 16.21 1.26
N GLU A 92 4.22 16.26 0.20
CA GLU A 92 4.17 17.42 -0.69
C GLU A 92 2.71 17.71 -1.04
N PRO A 93 2.35 18.98 -1.23
CA PRO A 93 1.05 19.30 -1.81
C PRO A 93 1.03 18.84 -3.26
N ILE A 94 0.02 18.05 -3.60
CA ILE A 94 -0.16 17.51 -4.94
C ILE A 94 -1.60 17.77 -5.35
N ASP A 95 -1.77 18.38 -6.52
CA ASP A 95 -3.12 18.61 -7.03
C ASP A 95 -3.77 17.27 -7.36
N PRO A 96 -5.00 17.03 -6.87
CA PRO A 96 -5.67 15.80 -7.22
C PRO A 96 -5.99 15.76 -8.72
N PRO A 97 -5.98 14.56 -9.32
CA PRO A 97 -6.39 14.45 -10.72
C PRO A 97 -7.86 14.85 -10.86
N ALA A 98 -8.18 15.42 -12.03
CA ALA A 98 -9.54 15.93 -12.28
C ALA A 98 -10.56 14.80 -12.48
N THR A 99 -10.13 13.59 -12.69
CA THR A 99 -11.02 12.46 -12.96
C THR A 99 -11.55 11.84 -11.67
N ALA A 100 -12.84 11.47 -11.69
CA ALA A 100 -13.40 10.72 -10.58
C ALA A 100 -12.81 9.32 -10.53
N GLY A 101 -12.74 8.75 -9.33
CA GLY A 101 -12.28 7.38 -9.16
C GLY A 101 -13.22 6.39 -9.83
N ASP A 102 -12.64 5.36 -10.42
CA ASP A 102 -13.38 4.29 -11.10
C ASP A 102 -13.31 2.97 -10.34
N GLY A 103 -12.93 3.03 -9.06
CA GLY A 103 -12.77 1.84 -8.24
C GLY A 103 -11.42 1.16 -8.37
N LEU A 104 -10.54 1.68 -9.21
CA LEU A 104 -9.17 1.17 -9.33
C LEU A 104 -8.26 1.86 -8.31
N PRO A 105 -7.22 1.17 -7.81
CA PRO A 105 -6.30 1.79 -6.86
C PRO A 105 -5.63 3.06 -7.41
N VAL A 106 -5.19 3.07 -8.66
CA VAL A 106 -4.64 4.27 -9.30
C VAL A 106 -5.80 5.02 -9.97
N LYS A 107 -6.15 6.17 -9.42
CA LYS A 107 -7.27 6.95 -9.95
C LYS A 107 -6.86 8.03 -10.94
N GLY A 108 -5.58 8.27 -11.10
CA GLY A 108 -5.10 9.27 -12.05
C GLY A 108 -3.62 9.54 -11.88
N LEU A 109 -3.12 10.49 -12.65
CA LEU A 109 -1.71 10.88 -12.62
C LEU A 109 -1.60 12.37 -12.34
N SER A 110 -0.56 12.74 -11.62
CA SER A 110 -0.13 14.12 -11.45
C SER A 110 1.35 14.22 -11.78
N VAL A 111 1.83 15.43 -12.00
CA VAL A 111 3.25 15.66 -12.23
C VAL A 111 3.82 16.40 -11.03
N VAL A 112 4.85 15.83 -10.40
CA VAL A 112 5.54 16.42 -9.27
C VAL A 112 7.00 16.52 -9.62
N ARG A 113 7.51 17.75 -9.62
CA ARG A 113 8.92 18.03 -9.97
C ARG A 113 9.31 17.42 -11.32
N GLY A 114 8.43 17.56 -12.31
CA GLY A 114 8.68 17.08 -13.66
C GLY A 114 8.52 15.58 -13.87
N SER A 115 8.10 14.83 -12.86
CA SER A 115 7.94 13.39 -12.97
C SER A 115 6.50 12.98 -12.71
N PRO A 116 5.99 11.94 -13.41
CA PRO A 116 4.64 11.45 -13.18
C PRO A 116 4.55 10.74 -11.83
N VAL A 117 3.42 10.95 -11.16
CA VAL A 117 3.10 10.31 -9.88
C VAL A 117 1.69 9.74 -10.00
N GLY A 118 1.53 8.45 -9.71
CA GLY A 118 0.22 7.82 -9.67
C GLY A 118 -0.51 8.21 -8.38
N ILE A 119 -1.69 8.79 -8.52
CA ILE A 119 -2.51 9.18 -7.38
C ILE A 119 -3.39 8.01 -7.01
N LEU A 120 -3.30 7.56 -5.76
CA LEU A 120 -4.03 6.40 -5.29
C LEU A 120 -5.30 6.79 -4.56
N ASP A 121 -6.32 5.95 -4.73
CA ASP A 121 -7.55 6.02 -3.96
C ASP A 121 -7.39 5.06 -2.77
N PRO A 122 -7.33 5.56 -1.53
CA PRO A 122 -7.13 4.68 -0.37
C PRO A 122 -8.27 3.67 -0.19
N ASP A 123 -9.50 4.02 -0.53
CA ASP A 123 -10.63 3.10 -0.40
C ASP A 123 -10.51 1.96 -1.41
N ALA A 124 -10.19 2.27 -2.65
CA ALA A 124 -10.02 1.25 -3.69
C ALA A 124 -8.80 0.37 -3.40
N LEU A 125 -7.73 0.95 -2.87
CA LEU A 125 -6.55 0.20 -2.48
C LEU A 125 -6.86 -0.78 -1.35
N ALA A 126 -7.56 -0.32 -0.32
CA ALA A 126 -7.97 -1.18 0.79
C ALA A 126 -8.90 -2.29 0.32
N ALA A 127 -9.85 -1.99 -0.56
CA ALA A 127 -10.75 -2.99 -1.11
C ALA A 127 -10.01 -4.05 -1.92
N ALA A 128 -9.01 -3.65 -2.70
CA ALA A 128 -8.19 -4.59 -3.47
C ALA A 128 -7.43 -5.52 -2.54
N ALA A 129 -6.87 -4.99 -1.46
CA ALA A 129 -6.16 -5.80 -0.46
C ALA A 129 -7.11 -6.77 0.25
N GLU A 130 -8.29 -6.30 0.65
CA GLU A 130 -9.25 -7.14 1.36
C GLU A 130 -9.74 -8.32 0.53
N ARG A 131 -9.82 -8.18 -0.79
CA ARG A 131 -10.21 -9.28 -1.67
C ARG A 131 -9.21 -10.45 -1.63
N LEU A 132 -7.95 -10.18 -1.30
CA LEU A 132 -6.94 -11.24 -1.17
C LEU A 132 -7.24 -12.20 -0.02
N PHE A 133 -7.97 -11.73 0.98
CA PHE A 133 -8.35 -12.55 2.13
C PHE A 133 -9.68 -13.25 1.89
N ARG A 134 -10.66 -12.53 1.35
CA ARG A 134 -12.01 -13.07 1.14
C ARG A 134 -12.10 -14.06 -0.01
N GLY A 135 -11.32 -13.88 -1.04
CA GLY A 135 -11.36 -14.77 -2.21
C GLY A 135 -10.95 -16.21 -1.92
N ARG A 136 -10.43 -16.47 -0.73
CA ARG A 136 -9.98 -17.80 -0.32
C ARG A 136 -10.94 -18.48 0.66
N ALA A 137 -12.01 -17.79 1.01
CA ALA A 137 -12.94 -18.29 2.01
C ALA A 137 -13.95 -19.32 1.48
N GLY A 138 -14.04 -19.43 0.18
CA GLY A 138 -14.96 -20.35 -0.47
C GLY A 138 -14.57 -21.80 -0.39
#